data_5dde9028db6d9fded49a91e4e678cc59
#
_entry.id   5dde9028db6d9fded49a91e4e678cc59
#
_cell.length_a   1.000
_cell.length_b   1.000
_cell.length_c   1.000
_cell.angle_alpha   90.00
_cell.angle_beta   90.00
_cell.angle_gamma   90.00
#
_symmetry.space_group_name_H-M   'P 1'
#
loop_
_entity.id
_entity.type
_entity.pdbx_description
1 polymer ?
#
loop_
_entity_poly.entity_id
_entity_poly.type
_entity_poly.pdbx_seq_one_letter_code
_entity_poly.pdbx_strand_id
1 'polypeptide(L)'
;MARHEEEDVNKRHIALGLFAGLAGASIVSASASAVNEAEATAAIMAWLGALASRDPATVERVLAPEFQILRSDGSGYDRSSYLGNLPNFTGKPAIQDLAFSASDGLLVTRYNLRLEQKIGDKPVQALAPRLSVLRREGAGWLMVAHANFAQIG
;
A
#
# COMPACT_ATOMS: atom_id res chain seq x y z
N MET A 1 14.03 -55.12 -72.35
CA MET A 1 15.14 -55.89 -71.75
C MET A 1 15.22 -55.51 -70.32
N ALA A 2 14.54 -56.22 -69.44
CA ALA A 2 15.13 -57.12 -68.46
C ALA A 2 15.72 -56.31 -67.28
N ARG A 3 15.39 -56.48 -66.14
CA ARG A 3 14.92 -57.42 -65.13
C ARG A 3 15.18 -56.78 -63.77
N HIS A 4 14.23 -56.92 -62.87
CA HIS A 4 14.29 -57.73 -61.63
C HIS A 4 15.41 -57.32 -60.67
N GLU A 5 15.25 -57.21 -59.40
CA GLU A 5 14.55 -57.95 -58.35
C GLU A 5 14.63 -57.02 -57.10
N GLU A 6 13.61 -56.77 -56.34
CA GLU A 6 13.13 -57.56 -55.21
C GLU A 6 14.12 -57.84 -54.09
N GLU A 7 13.61 -57.62 -52.96
CA GLU A 7 13.80 -58.19 -51.64
C GLU A 7 14.36 -57.17 -50.61
N ASP A 8 13.92 -57.10 -49.46
CA ASP A 8 12.92 -57.66 -48.56
C ASP A 8 13.31 -57.21 -47.16
N VAL A 9 12.32 -56.86 -46.44
CA VAL A 9 12.15 -57.06 -44.99
C VAL A 9 13.33 -56.87 -44.05
N ASN A 10 13.21 -55.85 -43.19
CA ASN A 10 13.25 -56.19 -41.76
C ASN A 10 12.53 -55.18 -40.84
N LYS A 11 11.43 -55.66 -40.32
CA LYS A 11 10.69 -55.12 -39.22
C LYS A 11 11.53 -55.11 -37.95
N ARG A 12 11.75 -54.01 -37.37
CA ARG A 12 11.96 -53.94 -35.91
C ARG A 12 11.26 -52.72 -35.35
N HIS A 13 10.12 -53.00 -34.72
CA HIS A 13 9.42 -52.09 -33.81
C HIS A 13 10.33 -51.74 -32.65
N ILE A 14 10.59 -50.43 -32.47
CA ILE A 14 10.95 -49.95 -31.18
C ILE A 14 10.00 -48.77 -30.93
N ALA A 15 8.95 -49.05 -30.16
CA ALA A 15 8.10 -48.06 -29.55
C ALA A 15 8.90 -47.44 -28.39
N LEU A 16 9.39 -46.23 -28.57
CA LEU A 16 9.88 -45.42 -27.45
C LEU A 16 8.81 -44.42 -27.09
N GLY A 17 8.02 -44.80 -26.10
CA GLY A 17 7.02 -43.91 -25.51
C GLY A 17 7.71 -42.75 -24.80
N LEU A 18 7.62 -41.56 -25.38
CA LEU A 18 7.96 -40.32 -24.69
C LEU A 18 6.75 -39.90 -23.85
N PHE A 19 6.78 -40.25 -22.58
CA PHE A 19 5.90 -39.63 -21.59
C PHE A 19 6.35 -38.18 -21.38
N ALA A 20 5.74 -37.26 -22.09
CA ALA A 20 5.81 -35.85 -21.77
C ALA A 20 4.96 -35.61 -20.51
N GLY A 21 5.61 -35.65 -19.34
CA GLY A 21 5.01 -35.20 -18.09
C GLY A 21 4.75 -33.72 -18.17
N LEU A 22 3.51 -33.31 -18.40
CA LEU A 22 3.04 -31.96 -18.13
C LEU A 22 3.06 -31.76 -16.62
N ALA A 23 4.18 -31.21 -16.11
CA ALA A 23 4.20 -30.65 -14.80
C ALA A 23 3.29 -29.40 -14.82
N GLY A 24 2.03 -29.61 -14.43
CA GLY A 24 1.10 -28.51 -14.19
C GLY A 24 1.64 -27.63 -13.06
N ALA A 25 2.26 -26.51 -13.41
CA ALA A 25 2.54 -25.48 -12.45
C ALA A 25 1.18 -24.93 -11.99
N SER A 26 0.72 -25.39 -10.83
CA SER A 26 -0.40 -24.75 -10.13
C SER A 26 0.02 -23.34 -9.76
N ILE A 27 -0.42 -22.35 -10.53
CA ILE A 27 -0.34 -20.96 -10.16
C ILE A 27 -1.30 -20.81 -8.98
N VAL A 28 -0.75 -20.87 -7.77
CA VAL A 28 -1.46 -20.43 -6.57
C VAL A 28 -1.62 -18.94 -6.72
N SER A 29 -2.73 -18.49 -7.28
CA SER A 29 -3.16 -17.10 -7.20
C SER A 29 -3.41 -16.83 -5.72
N ALA A 30 -2.44 -16.20 -5.06
CA ALA A 30 -2.68 -15.64 -3.74
C ALA A 30 -3.77 -14.58 -3.92
N SER A 31 -5.00 -14.92 -3.59
CA SER A 31 -6.08 -13.93 -3.47
C SER A 31 -5.62 -12.92 -2.44
N ALA A 32 -5.32 -11.70 -2.85
CA ALA A 32 -5.08 -10.62 -1.92
C ALA A 32 -6.34 -10.52 -1.05
N SER A 33 -6.19 -10.79 0.25
CA SER A 33 -7.29 -10.62 1.19
C SER A 33 -7.83 -9.19 1.07
N ALA A 34 -9.13 -9.04 1.02
CA ALA A 34 -9.75 -7.73 1.01
C ALA A 34 -9.30 -6.96 2.27
N VAL A 35 -8.93 -5.69 2.09
CA VAL A 35 -8.56 -4.82 3.19
C VAL A 35 -9.75 -4.72 4.15
N ASN A 36 -9.52 -4.88 5.43
CA ASN A 36 -10.52 -4.72 6.48
C ASN A 36 -10.24 -3.45 7.31
N GLU A 37 -11.17 -3.10 8.19
CA GLU A 37 -11.08 -1.89 9.03
C GLU A 37 -9.84 -1.89 9.92
N ALA A 38 -9.46 -3.04 10.48
CA ALA A 38 -8.26 -3.16 11.31
C ALA A 38 -6.99 -2.87 10.51
N GLU A 39 -6.90 -3.37 9.28
CA GLU A 39 -5.77 -3.08 8.39
C GLU A 39 -5.74 -1.61 7.96
N ALA A 40 -6.90 -1.02 7.62
CA ALA A 40 -6.98 0.39 7.27
C ALA A 40 -6.57 1.28 8.45
N THR A 41 -7.04 0.96 9.66
CA THR A 41 -6.64 1.65 10.90
C THR A 41 -5.14 1.51 11.15
N ALA A 42 -4.59 0.31 11.02
CA ALA A 42 -3.16 0.06 11.22
C ALA A 42 -2.28 0.85 10.23
N ALA A 43 -2.70 0.97 8.97
CA ALA A 43 -2.00 1.76 7.96
C ALA A 43 -1.93 3.25 8.32
N ILE A 44 -3.05 3.82 8.79
CA ILE A 44 -3.10 5.21 9.25
C ILE A 44 -2.25 5.39 10.52
N MET A 45 -2.35 4.44 11.46
CA MET A 45 -1.59 4.53 12.73
C MET A 45 -0.08 4.37 12.52
N ALA A 46 0.37 3.61 11.52
CA ALA A 46 1.79 3.54 11.15
C ALA A 46 2.31 4.91 10.67
N TRP A 47 1.55 5.62 9.85
CA TRP A 47 1.83 6.98 9.43
C TRP A 47 1.90 7.94 10.63
N LEU A 48 0.88 7.95 11.48
CA LEU A 48 0.81 8.82 12.66
C LEU A 48 1.93 8.51 13.67
N GLY A 49 2.28 7.24 13.84
CA GLY A 49 3.39 6.81 14.69
C GLY A 49 4.75 7.27 14.16
N ALA A 50 4.94 7.22 12.83
CA ALA A 50 6.15 7.76 12.22
C ALA A 50 6.25 9.29 12.45
N LEU A 51 5.16 10.03 12.28
CA LEU A 51 5.13 11.47 12.56
C LEU A 51 5.43 11.79 14.02
N ALA A 52 4.93 10.99 14.97
CA ALA A 52 5.17 11.17 16.39
C ALA A 52 6.65 11.01 16.76
N SER A 53 7.43 10.26 16.00
CA SER A 53 8.87 10.12 16.20
C SER A 53 9.65 11.40 15.92
N ARG A 54 9.10 12.29 15.08
CA ARG A 54 9.76 13.51 14.57
C ARG A 54 11.10 13.27 13.87
N ASP A 55 11.38 12.04 13.54
CA ASP A 55 12.59 11.66 12.80
C ASP A 55 12.30 11.60 11.30
N PRO A 56 12.89 12.50 10.49
CA PRO A 56 12.65 12.53 9.06
C PRO A 56 12.92 11.19 8.37
N ALA A 57 13.94 10.46 8.80
CA ALA A 57 14.28 9.17 8.21
C ALA A 57 13.21 8.10 8.52
N THR A 58 12.58 8.16 9.68
CA THR A 58 11.44 7.29 10.03
C THR A 58 10.20 7.66 9.24
N VAL A 59 9.90 8.95 9.11
CA VAL A 59 8.76 9.43 8.31
C VAL A 59 8.95 9.10 6.84
N GLU A 60 10.15 9.25 6.32
CA GLU A 60 10.49 8.97 4.93
C GLU A 60 10.11 7.54 4.50
N ARG A 61 10.28 6.55 5.39
CA ARG A 61 9.97 5.14 5.12
C ARG A 61 8.50 4.83 4.93
N VAL A 62 7.60 5.70 5.39
CA VAL A 62 6.15 5.54 5.26
C VAL A 62 5.54 6.46 4.19
N LEU A 63 6.37 7.19 3.46
CA LEU A 63 5.95 8.07 2.36
C LEU A 63 6.27 7.45 1.00
N ALA A 64 5.31 7.48 0.09
CA ALA A 64 5.56 7.18 -1.31
C ALA A 64 6.47 8.25 -1.95
N PRO A 65 7.24 7.92 -3.01
CA PRO A 65 8.05 8.91 -3.73
C PRO A 65 7.25 10.10 -4.23
N GLU A 66 6.00 9.87 -4.65
CA GLU A 66 5.05 10.87 -5.17
C GLU A 66 4.22 11.57 -4.10
N PHE A 67 4.55 11.43 -2.85
CA PHE A 67 3.77 11.98 -1.72
C PHE A 67 3.47 13.46 -1.87
N GLN A 68 2.20 13.81 -1.59
CA GLN A 68 1.69 15.18 -1.51
C GLN A 68 0.83 15.36 -0.26
N ILE A 69 0.92 16.51 0.37
CA ILE A 69 0.04 16.87 1.48
C ILE A 69 -0.51 18.28 1.31
N LEU A 70 -1.79 18.45 1.63
CA LEU A 70 -2.44 19.73 1.81
C LEU A 70 -2.81 19.91 3.28
N ARG A 71 -2.36 21.00 3.90
CA ARG A 71 -2.71 21.34 5.27
C ARG A 71 -3.97 22.20 5.33
N SER A 72 -4.59 22.26 6.51
CA SER A 72 -5.84 23.02 6.73
C SER A 72 -5.72 24.53 6.54
N ASP A 73 -4.51 25.08 6.56
CA ASP A 73 -4.21 26.48 6.26
C ASP A 73 -3.98 26.74 4.76
N GLY A 74 -4.14 25.70 3.92
CA GLY A 74 -3.92 25.76 2.47
C GLY A 74 -2.47 25.55 2.04
N SER A 75 -1.52 25.39 2.97
CA SER A 75 -0.14 25.08 2.60
C SER A 75 0.00 23.66 2.07
N GLY A 76 0.73 23.50 0.95
CA GLY A 76 1.01 22.22 0.31
C GLY A 76 2.49 21.88 0.38
N TYR A 77 2.80 20.60 0.49
CA TYR A 77 4.17 20.11 0.52
C TYR A 77 4.27 18.81 -0.29
N ASP A 78 5.33 18.68 -1.06
CA ASP A 78 5.81 17.40 -1.58
C ASP A 78 6.60 16.64 -0.51
N ARG A 79 7.06 15.43 -0.84
CA ARG A 79 7.83 14.58 0.07
C ARG A 79 9.05 15.28 0.66
N SER A 80 9.85 15.92 -0.17
CA SER A 80 11.11 16.56 0.25
C SER A 80 10.87 17.73 1.19
N SER A 81 10.00 18.66 0.79
CA SER A 81 9.66 19.84 1.59
C SER A 81 8.92 19.47 2.87
N TYR A 82 8.12 18.38 2.86
CA TYR A 82 7.43 17.91 4.06
C TYR A 82 8.39 17.37 5.12
N LEU A 83 9.40 16.60 4.72
CA LEU A 83 10.42 16.07 5.65
C LEU A 83 11.19 17.19 6.39
N GLY A 84 11.35 18.35 5.75
CA GLY A 84 11.90 19.55 6.37
C GLY A 84 10.90 20.35 7.25
N ASN A 85 9.60 19.99 7.22
CA ASN A 85 8.53 20.74 7.88
C ASN A 85 7.56 19.81 8.61
N LEU A 86 8.07 18.82 9.34
CA LEU A 86 7.25 17.85 10.06
C LEU A 86 6.38 18.55 11.13
N PRO A 87 5.13 18.09 11.29
CA PRO A 87 4.25 18.65 12.31
C PRO A 87 4.75 18.28 13.71
N ASN A 88 4.50 19.20 14.64
CA ASN A 88 4.76 18.97 16.04
C ASN A 88 3.41 18.76 16.75
N PHE A 89 3.05 17.53 17.04
CA PHE A 89 1.90 17.22 17.87
C PHE A 89 2.33 16.41 19.09
N THR A 90 1.61 16.59 20.18
CA THR A 90 1.78 15.88 21.43
C THR A 90 0.50 15.11 21.74
N GLY A 91 0.62 14.01 22.44
CA GLY A 91 -0.53 13.20 22.79
C GLY A 91 -0.75 12.02 21.85
N LYS A 92 -1.69 11.17 22.21
CA LYS A 92 -2.03 9.96 21.46
C LYS A 92 -3.11 10.28 20.44
N PRO A 93 -2.85 10.05 19.14
CA PRO A 93 -3.89 10.25 18.12
C PRO A 93 -5.04 9.26 18.32
N ALA A 94 -6.27 9.68 18.05
CA ALA A 94 -7.46 8.83 18.02
C ALA A 94 -8.21 9.03 16.70
N ILE A 95 -8.48 7.92 16.03
CA ILE A 95 -9.26 7.88 14.78
C ILE A 95 -10.72 7.66 15.15
N GLN A 96 -11.62 8.44 14.53
CA GLN A 96 -13.07 8.33 14.67
C GLN A 96 -13.71 8.33 13.28
N ASP A 97 -14.87 7.71 13.15
CA ASP A 97 -15.71 7.73 11.95
C ASP A 97 -14.94 7.28 10.70
N LEU A 98 -14.12 6.25 10.82
CA LEU A 98 -13.33 5.71 9.71
C LEU A 98 -14.26 5.13 8.65
N ALA A 99 -14.11 5.61 7.42
CA ALA A 99 -14.64 4.98 6.22
C ALA A 99 -13.49 4.78 5.23
N PHE A 100 -13.50 3.66 4.52
CA PHE A 100 -12.45 3.35 3.56
C PHE A 100 -12.99 2.59 2.36
N SER A 101 -12.23 2.65 1.28
CA SER A 101 -12.35 1.78 0.11
C SER A 101 -10.96 1.34 -0.34
N ALA A 102 -10.87 0.11 -0.84
CA ALA A 102 -9.62 -0.44 -1.34
C ALA A 102 -9.83 -1.15 -2.67
N SER A 103 -8.93 -0.92 -3.61
CA SER A 103 -8.91 -1.56 -4.93
C SER A 103 -7.50 -1.47 -5.49
N ASP A 104 -7.06 -2.55 -6.16
CA ASP A 104 -5.83 -2.58 -6.95
C ASP A 104 -4.57 -2.05 -6.20
N GLY A 105 -4.48 -2.39 -4.92
CA GLY A 105 -3.36 -1.96 -4.09
C GLY A 105 -3.44 -0.50 -3.61
N LEU A 106 -4.54 0.19 -3.85
CA LEU A 106 -4.84 1.50 -3.27
C LEU A 106 -5.80 1.35 -2.08
N LEU A 107 -5.59 2.17 -1.07
CA LEU A 107 -6.47 2.34 0.08
C LEU A 107 -6.79 3.83 0.22
N VAL A 108 -8.05 4.17 0.07
CA VAL A 108 -8.56 5.54 0.28
C VAL A 108 -9.33 5.55 1.58
N THR A 109 -8.97 6.47 2.49
CA THR A 109 -9.59 6.57 3.81
C THR A 109 -10.05 7.99 4.08
N ARG A 110 -11.21 8.14 4.68
CA ARG A 110 -11.68 9.38 5.32
C ARG A 110 -11.99 9.10 6.77
N TYR A 111 -11.60 10.00 7.65
CA TYR A 111 -11.78 9.84 9.09
C TYR A 111 -11.70 11.18 9.80
N ASN A 112 -12.18 11.22 11.02
CA ASN A 112 -11.92 12.31 11.94
C ASN A 112 -10.72 11.96 12.81
N LEU A 113 -9.72 12.84 12.86
CA LEU A 113 -8.55 12.68 13.68
C LEU A 113 -8.64 13.60 14.89
N ARG A 114 -8.62 13.00 16.07
CA ARG A 114 -8.44 13.75 17.33
C ARG A 114 -6.97 13.77 17.66
N LEU A 115 -6.42 14.97 17.76
CA LEU A 115 -5.07 15.22 18.22
C LEU A 115 -5.11 16.11 19.45
N GLU A 116 -4.32 15.78 20.45
CA GLU A 116 -4.03 16.68 21.54
C GLU A 116 -2.79 17.51 21.16
N GLN A 117 -2.96 18.79 21.13
CA GLN A 117 -1.89 19.75 20.82
C GLN A 117 -1.72 20.70 21.98
N LYS A 118 -0.51 21.19 22.19
CA LYS A 118 -0.28 22.35 23.05
C LYS A 118 -0.01 23.55 22.17
N ILE A 119 -0.79 24.60 22.36
CA ILE A 119 -0.52 25.92 21.78
C ILE A 119 -0.08 26.82 22.93
N GLY A 120 1.22 27.08 23.00
CA GLY A 120 1.83 27.61 24.22
C GLY A 120 1.69 26.60 25.37
N ASP A 121 1.20 27.02 26.53
CA ASP A 121 0.96 26.16 27.69
C ASP A 121 -0.48 25.60 27.76
N LYS A 122 -1.35 25.94 26.82
CA LYS A 122 -2.74 25.50 26.81
C LYS A 122 -2.93 24.22 25.98
N PRO A 123 -3.49 23.17 26.57
CA PRO A 123 -3.86 21.98 25.79
C PRO A 123 -5.06 22.33 24.87
N VAL A 124 -4.95 21.99 23.62
CA VAL A 124 -6.02 22.13 22.63
C VAL A 124 -6.32 20.75 22.06
N GLN A 125 -7.57 20.30 22.18
CA GLN A 125 -8.04 19.11 21.47
C GLN A 125 -8.65 19.56 20.15
N ALA A 126 -8.03 19.14 19.06
CA ALA A 126 -8.58 19.34 17.73
C ALA A 126 -9.18 18.03 17.22
N LEU A 127 -10.43 18.06 16.79
CA LEU A 127 -11.06 17.02 16.00
C LEU A 127 -11.29 17.58 14.61
N ALA A 128 -10.64 17.00 13.62
CA ALA A 128 -10.76 17.53 12.26
C ALA A 128 -10.74 16.41 11.21
N PRO A 129 -11.51 16.58 10.10
CA PRO A 129 -11.57 15.60 9.04
C PRO A 129 -10.22 15.42 8.32
N ARG A 130 -9.99 14.22 7.85
CA ARG A 130 -8.81 13.81 7.08
C ARG A 130 -9.22 12.97 5.88
N LEU A 131 -8.48 13.13 4.80
CA LEU A 131 -8.51 12.22 3.66
C LEU A 131 -7.08 11.72 3.43
N SER A 132 -6.93 10.41 3.30
CA SER A 132 -5.63 9.82 2.99
C SER A 132 -5.75 8.82 1.86
N VAL A 133 -4.74 8.80 1.02
CA VAL A 133 -4.56 7.80 -0.03
C VAL A 133 -3.25 7.07 0.25
N LEU A 134 -3.33 5.76 0.38
CA LEU A 134 -2.18 4.91 0.61
C LEU A 134 -2.07 3.90 -0.52
N ARG A 135 -0.84 3.51 -0.83
CA ARG A 135 -0.53 2.46 -1.79
C ARG A 135 0.16 1.30 -1.09
N ARG A 136 -0.21 0.08 -1.48
CA ARG A 136 0.45 -1.12 -0.96
C ARG A 136 1.89 -1.20 -1.48
N GLU A 137 2.80 -1.45 -0.57
CA GLU A 137 4.21 -1.71 -0.88
C GLU A 137 4.67 -2.92 -0.06
N GLY A 138 4.87 -4.06 -0.73
CA GLY A 138 5.14 -5.32 -0.05
C GLY A 138 4.03 -5.69 0.94
N ALA A 139 4.40 -5.87 2.20
CA ALA A 139 3.45 -6.17 3.29
C ALA A 139 2.87 -4.92 3.97
N GLY A 140 3.31 -3.71 3.60
CA GLY A 140 2.91 -2.45 4.23
C GLY A 140 2.16 -1.51 3.30
N TRP A 141 1.97 -0.28 3.79
CA TRP A 141 1.33 0.81 3.08
C TRP A 141 2.20 2.05 3.11
N LEU A 142 2.33 2.72 1.95
CA LEU A 142 2.96 4.03 1.84
C LEU A 142 1.91 5.12 1.64
N MET A 143 2.04 6.23 2.35
CA MET A 143 1.19 7.39 2.16
C MET A 143 1.52 8.08 0.83
N VAL A 144 0.53 8.18 -0.05
CA VAL A 144 0.64 8.84 -1.36
C VAL A 144 0.13 10.27 -1.28
N ALA A 145 -1.03 10.45 -0.64
CA ALA A 145 -1.62 11.78 -0.48
C ALA A 145 -2.33 11.90 0.86
N HIS A 146 -2.24 13.08 1.45
CA HIS A 146 -2.94 13.40 2.68
C HIS A 146 -3.52 14.81 2.64
N ALA A 147 -4.74 14.97 3.11
CA ALA A 147 -5.37 16.26 3.24
C ALA A 147 -5.92 16.46 4.65
N ASN A 148 -5.60 17.61 5.22
CA ASN A 148 -6.14 18.11 6.48
C ASN A 148 -7.22 19.13 6.17
N PHE A 149 -8.41 18.95 6.72
CA PHE A 149 -9.48 19.93 6.62
C PHE A 149 -9.62 20.67 7.94
N ALA A 150 -9.95 21.94 7.86
CA ALA A 150 -10.35 22.71 9.05
C ALA A 150 -11.71 22.23 9.55
N GLN A 151 -11.94 22.35 10.87
CA GLN A 151 -13.30 22.21 11.39
C GLN A 151 -14.20 23.27 10.76
N ILE A 152 -15.37 22.86 10.32
CA ILE A 152 -16.43 23.80 9.98
C ILE A 152 -17.08 24.17 11.30
N GLY A 153 -16.86 25.39 11.73
CA GLY A 153 -17.43 25.97 12.96
C GLY A 153 -18.93 26.18 12.84
#